data_e27245416c96b83dabc098e5018928da
#
_entry.id   e27245416c96b83dabc098e5018928da
#
_cell.length_a   1.000
_cell.length_b   1.000
_cell.length_c   1.000
_cell.angle_alpha   90.00
_cell.angle_beta   90.00
_cell.angle_gamma   90.00
#
_symmetry.space_group_name_H-M   'P 1'
#
loop_
_entity.id
_entity.type
_entity.pdbx_description
1 polymer ?
#
loop_
_entity_poly.entity_id
_entity_poly.type
_entity_poly.pdbx_seq_one_letter_code
_entity_poly.pdbx_strand_id
1 'polypeptide(L)'
;MNEEAGARSDGLMIVSIVFIAAFTYIAFTTNPVYTGIGVGDRAPELTGQVWNGDNWQSFDLYSQINDEWQDGDDDGTWFMVEFMDTNCGACQNAAPDIVPQQNKWLEPASRSMPANTSVKFVAVAFSLNPGAEGWDYSRDEIKDFRTTYEHTFGYMDDLDNSNRDVWGIDYTPQYYLIAPNGIIKFASPEADAGMTVWDAMEYNIPRGD
;
A
#
# COMPACT_ATOMS: atom_id res chain seq x y z
N MET A 1 -59.74 -23.66 19.99
CA MET A 1 -59.44 -22.47 19.11
C MET A 1 -58.10 -21.92 19.49
N ASN A 2 -57.13 -21.95 18.58
CA ASN A 2 -55.90 -21.14 18.49
C ASN A 2 -54.61 -21.50 19.27
N GLU A 3 -54.38 -22.76 19.65
CA GLU A 3 -53.02 -23.14 20.11
C GLU A 3 -51.99 -23.18 18.95
N GLU A 4 -52.41 -23.51 17.73
CA GLU A 4 -51.51 -23.54 16.55
C GLU A 4 -51.06 -22.13 16.10
N ALA A 5 -51.85 -21.09 16.34
CA ALA A 5 -51.50 -19.71 16.00
C ALA A 5 -50.43 -19.16 16.96
N GLY A 6 -50.49 -19.54 18.25
CA GLY A 6 -49.51 -19.18 19.26
C GLY A 6 -48.14 -19.80 18.98
N ALA A 7 -48.09 -21.10 18.72
CA ALA A 7 -46.83 -21.84 18.46
C ALA A 7 -46.08 -21.32 17.20
N ARG A 8 -46.82 -20.90 16.16
CA ARG A 8 -46.20 -20.28 14.96
C ARG A 8 -45.66 -18.89 15.24
N SER A 9 -46.35 -18.08 16.05
CA SER A 9 -45.88 -16.75 16.47
C SER A 9 -44.64 -16.84 17.34
N ASP A 10 -44.60 -17.77 18.29
CA ASP A 10 -43.47 -17.97 19.19
C ASP A 10 -42.23 -18.48 18.44
N GLY A 11 -42.41 -19.40 17.47
CA GLY A 11 -41.34 -19.86 16.60
C GLY A 11 -40.73 -18.75 15.76
N LEU A 12 -41.56 -17.89 15.19
CA LEU A 12 -41.14 -16.75 14.37
C LEU A 12 -40.39 -15.71 15.21
N MET A 13 -40.87 -15.47 16.43
CA MET A 13 -40.20 -14.56 17.38
C MET A 13 -38.83 -15.06 17.80
N ILE A 14 -38.69 -16.35 18.10
CA ILE A 14 -37.40 -16.95 18.48
C ILE A 14 -36.39 -16.85 17.31
N VAL A 15 -36.82 -17.19 16.09
CA VAL A 15 -35.99 -17.06 14.89
C VAL A 15 -35.54 -15.63 14.69
N SER A 16 -36.42 -14.66 14.85
CA SER A 16 -36.08 -13.25 14.72
C SER A 16 -35.08 -12.78 15.78
N ILE A 17 -35.22 -13.21 17.02
CA ILE A 17 -34.30 -12.86 18.10
C ILE A 17 -32.93 -13.46 17.84
N VAL A 18 -32.83 -14.74 17.42
CA VAL A 18 -31.56 -15.39 17.06
C VAL A 18 -30.89 -14.68 15.89
N PHE A 19 -31.68 -14.31 14.88
CA PHE A 19 -31.15 -13.60 13.71
C PHE A 19 -30.60 -12.21 14.09
N ILE A 20 -31.34 -11.45 14.90
CA ILE A 20 -30.92 -10.13 15.39
C ILE A 20 -29.65 -10.27 16.25
N ALA A 21 -29.62 -11.26 17.16
CA ALA A 21 -28.45 -11.50 18.02
C ALA A 21 -27.20 -11.89 17.19
N ALA A 22 -27.35 -12.77 16.19
CA ALA A 22 -26.28 -13.16 15.29
C ALA A 22 -25.79 -11.97 14.45
N PHE A 23 -26.73 -11.18 13.90
CA PHE A 23 -26.39 -10.00 13.11
C PHE A 23 -25.68 -8.94 13.97
N THR A 24 -26.18 -8.72 15.19
CA THR A 24 -25.53 -7.80 16.15
C THR A 24 -24.15 -8.28 16.52
N TYR A 25 -23.99 -9.57 16.81
CA TYR A 25 -22.67 -10.16 17.10
C TYR A 25 -21.69 -9.95 15.94
N ILE A 26 -22.10 -10.27 14.71
CA ILE A 26 -21.28 -10.04 13.51
C ILE A 26 -20.93 -8.54 13.39
N ALA A 27 -21.90 -7.64 13.51
CA ALA A 27 -21.69 -6.21 13.36
C ALA A 27 -20.71 -5.62 14.41
N PHE A 28 -20.65 -6.20 15.61
CA PHE A 28 -19.74 -5.75 16.66
C PHE A 28 -18.38 -6.49 16.67
N THR A 29 -18.28 -7.63 16.01
CA THR A 29 -17.04 -8.42 15.97
C THR A 29 -16.27 -8.29 14.66
N THR A 30 -16.93 -7.85 13.58
CA THR A 30 -16.28 -7.54 12.31
C THR A 30 -16.03 -6.04 12.23
N ASN A 31 -14.77 -5.61 12.32
CA ASN A 31 -14.39 -4.28 11.85
C ASN A 31 -14.31 -4.37 10.32
N PRO A 32 -15.22 -3.73 9.57
CA PRO A 32 -15.08 -3.71 8.11
C PRO A 32 -13.81 -2.93 7.77
N VAL A 33 -12.85 -3.60 7.14
CA VAL A 33 -11.69 -2.92 6.56
C VAL A 33 -12.16 -2.33 5.23
N TYR A 34 -12.16 -1.02 5.15
CA TYR A 34 -12.51 -0.30 3.93
C TYR A 34 -11.29 -0.25 3.01
N THR A 35 -11.52 -0.34 1.70
CA THR A 35 -10.48 -0.02 0.70
C THR A 35 -10.40 1.48 0.57
N GLY A 36 -9.20 2.02 0.74
CA GLY A 36 -8.94 3.46 0.72
C GLY A 36 -7.44 3.74 0.82
N ILE A 37 -7.11 5.02 0.98
CA ILE A 37 -5.72 5.49 1.03
C ILE A 37 -5.32 6.01 2.41
N GLY A 38 -6.19 5.92 3.40
CA GLY A 38 -5.92 6.32 4.78
C GLY A 38 -5.19 5.24 5.59
N VAL A 39 -4.62 5.67 6.71
CA VAL A 39 -4.00 4.74 7.66
C VAL A 39 -5.08 3.83 8.27
N GLY A 40 -4.86 2.53 8.20
CA GLY A 40 -5.82 1.50 8.63
C GLY A 40 -6.74 0.99 7.52
N ASP A 41 -6.78 1.65 6.37
CA ASP A 41 -7.50 1.15 5.20
C ASP A 41 -6.71 0.02 4.52
N ARG A 42 -7.42 -0.83 3.79
CA ARG A 42 -6.80 -1.74 2.83
C ARG A 42 -6.40 -0.94 1.60
N ALA A 43 -5.14 -1.02 1.22
CA ALA A 43 -4.62 -0.35 0.03
C ALA A 43 -5.46 -0.69 -1.21
N PRO A 44 -5.76 0.26 -2.09
CA PRO A 44 -6.37 -0.03 -3.39
C PRO A 44 -5.50 -0.96 -4.24
N GLU A 45 -6.06 -1.51 -5.31
CA GLU A 45 -5.28 -2.27 -6.29
C GLU A 45 -4.11 -1.42 -6.80
N LEU A 46 -2.96 -2.07 -6.96
CA LEU A 46 -1.77 -1.49 -7.56
C LEU A 46 -1.19 -2.52 -8.54
N THR A 47 -1.38 -2.26 -9.82
CA THR A 47 -0.99 -3.19 -10.89
C THR A 47 -0.32 -2.44 -12.02
N GLY A 48 0.64 -3.08 -12.71
CA GLY A 48 1.30 -2.44 -13.85
C GLY A 48 2.56 -3.16 -14.28
N GLN A 49 3.30 -2.51 -15.18
CA GLN A 49 4.62 -2.96 -15.60
C GLN A 49 5.68 -2.22 -14.80
N VAL A 50 6.55 -2.96 -14.14
CA VAL A 50 7.63 -2.42 -13.29
C VAL A 50 8.97 -2.67 -13.96
N TRP A 51 9.77 -1.62 -14.12
CA TRP A 51 11.17 -1.70 -14.55
C TRP A 51 12.07 -2.00 -13.35
N ASN A 52 12.73 -3.14 -13.36
CA ASN A 52 13.62 -3.58 -12.27
C ASN A 52 15.11 -3.23 -12.49
N GLY A 53 15.43 -2.57 -13.61
CA GLY A 53 16.79 -2.25 -14.02
C GLY A 53 17.29 -3.09 -15.20
N ASP A 54 16.59 -4.17 -15.54
CA ASP A 54 16.93 -5.08 -16.63
C ASP A 54 15.78 -5.23 -17.63
N ASN A 55 14.58 -5.51 -17.11
CA ASN A 55 13.39 -5.69 -17.94
C ASN A 55 12.12 -5.18 -17.26
N TRP A 56 11.06 -5.04 -18.06
CA TRP A 56 9.72 -4.76 -17.57
C TRP A 56 9.04 -6.06 -17.15
N GLN A 57 8.50 -6.09 -15.91
CA GLN A 57 7.81 -7.24 -15.35
C GLN A 57 6.43 -6.82 -14.83
N SER A 58 5.46 -7.71 -14.96
CA SER A 58 4.14 -7.49 -14.36
C SER A 58 4.24 -7.48 -12.84
N PHE A 59 3.61 -6.50 -12.23
CA PHE A 59 3.45 -6.35 -10.80
C PHE A 59 1.97 -6.32 -10.46
N ASP A 60 1.62 -6.99 -9.38
CA ASP A 60 0.29 -6.96 -8.77
C ASP A 60 0.49 -7.05 -7.26
N LEU A 61 0.08 -5.99 -6.55
CA LEU A 61 0.20 -5.89 -5.10
C LEU A 61 -0.58 -7.02 -4.41
N TYR A 62 -1.82 -7.26 -4.84
CA TYR A 62 -2.69 -8.24 -4.19
C TYR A 62 -2.19 -9.67 -4.34
N SER A 63 -1.45 -9.99 -5.39
CA SER A 63 -0.82 -11.30 -5.55
C SER A 63 0.31 -11.57 -4.54
N GLN A 64 0.74 -10.56 -3.80
CA GLN A 64 1.85 -10.62 -2.84
C GLN A 64 1.41 -10.38 -1.40
N ILE A 65 0.12 -10.13 -1.18
CA ILE A 65 -0.48 -9.93 0.14
C ILE A 65 -0.71 -11.29 0.81
N ASN A 66 -0.47 -11.34 2.11
CA ASN A 66 -0.84 -12.46 2.99
C ASN A 66 -2.00 -12.02 3.90
N ASP A 67 -3.23 -12.35 3.53
CA ASP A 67 -4.44 -11.97 4.29
C ASP A 67 -4.48 -12.54 5.72
N GLU A 68 -3.69 -13.57 6.01
CA GLU A 68 -3.61 -14.19 7.34
C GLU A 68 -2.62 -13.48 8.27
N TRP A 69 -1.76 -12.61 7.71
CA TRP A 69 -0.76 -11.87 8.48
C TRP A 69 -1.43 -10.92 9.50
N GLN A 70 -0.89 -10.88 10.72
CA GLN A 70 -1.36 -10.02 11.79
C GLN A 70 -0.23 -9.16 12.36
N ASP A 71 -0.60 -8.04 12.99
CA ASP A 71 0.37 -7.17 13.65
C ASP A 71 1.13 -7.94 14.73
N GLY A 72 2.46 -7.96 14.59
CA GLY A 72 3.38 -8.67 15.47
C GLY A 72 3.94 -9.96 14.88
N ASP A 73 3.43 -10.41 13.71
CA ASP A 73 4.06 -11.50 12.98
C ASP A 73 5.43 -11.05 12.43
N ASP A 74 6.39 -11.96 12.42
CA ASP A 74 7.79 -11.73 12.03
C ASP A 74 8.09 -12.22 10.61
N ASP A 75 7.08 -12.31 9.77
CA ASP A 75 7.16 -12.75 8.36
C ASP A 75 6.43 -11.77 7.42
N GLY A 76 6.48 -12.10 6.12
CA GLY A 76 5.75 -11.39 5.07
C GLY A 76 6.51 -10.25 4.41
N THR A 77 5.88 -9.67 3.39
CA THR A 77 6.47 -8.61 2.57
C THR A 77 5.80 -7.28 2.86
N TRP A 78 6.58 -6.31 3.30
CA TRP A 78 6.20 -4.91 3.45
C TRP A 78 6.44 -4.15 2.15
N PHE A 79 5.57 -3.21 1.82
CA PHE A 79 5.72 -2.38 0.64
C PHE A 79 5.84 -0.90 1.04
N MET A 80 6.92 -0.26 0.61
CA MET A 80 7.00 1.20 0.54
C MET A 80 6.65 1.60 -0.89
N VAL A 81 5.56 2.34 -1.06
CA VAL A 81 5.09 2.82 -2.35
C VAL A 81 5.26 4.33 -2.42
N GLU A 82 5.92 4.80 -3.46
CA GLU A 82 6.06 6.22 -3.79
C GLU A 82 5.27 6.53 -5.06
N PHE A 83 4.33 7.45 -5.00
CA PHE A 83 3.73 8.05 -6.19
C PHE A 83 4.53 9.29 -6.57
N MET A 84 5.05 9.30 -7.78
CA MET A 84 5.98 10.33 -8.22
C MET A 84 5.77 10.72 -9.69
N ASP A 85 6.31 11.87 -10.07
CA ASP A 85 6.41 12.34 -11.45
C ASP A 85 7.87 12.69 -11.72
N THR A 86 8.43 12.16 -12.79
CA THR A 86 9.83 12.34 -13.16
C THR A 86 10.20 13.81 -13.41
N ASN A 87 9.23 14.62 -13.83
CA ASN A 87 9.39 16.05 -14.07
C ASN A 87 9.09 16.94 -12.85
N CYS A 88 8.61 16.35 -11.75
CA CYS A 88 8.32 17.09 -10.53
C CYS A 88 9.59 17.44 -9.76
N GLY A 89 9.86 18.73 -9.54
CA GLY A 89 11.04 19.20 -8.82
C GLY A 89 11.10 18.71 -7.36
N ALA A 90 9.95 18.51 -6.70
CA ALA A 90 9.92 17.97 -5.34
C ALA A 90 10.34 16.48 -5.31
N CYS A 91 9.94 15.68 -6.32
CA CYS A 91 10.39 14.29 -6.47
C CYS A 91 11.89 14.22 -6.75
N GLN A 92 12.39 15.07 -7.65
CA GLN A 92 13.82 15.17 -7.96
C GLN A 92 14.66 15.55 -6.73
N ASN A 93 14.14 16.44 -5.87
CA ASN A 93 14.80 16.82 -4.62
C ASN A 93 14.76 15.71 -3.56
N ALA A 94 13.70 14.90 -3.51
CA ALA A 94 13.56 13.80 -2.55
C ALA A 94 14.32 12.54 -2.97
N ALA A 95 14.53 12.32 -4.26
CA ALA A 95 15.13 11.10 -4.79
C ALA A 95 16.49 10.73 -4.19
N PRO A 96 17.46 11.66 -3.98
CA PRO A 96 18.74 11.31 -3.34
C PRO A 96 18.61 10.78 -1.92
N ASP A 97 17.58 11.19 -1.17
CA ASP A 97 17.35 10.76 0.21
C ASP A 97 16.82 9.31 0.30
N ILE A 98 16.34 8.74 -0.81
CA ILE A 98 15.90 7.35 -0.88
C ILE A 98 17.07 6.38 -0.93
N VAL A 99 18.22 6.78 -1.48
CA VAL A 99 19.41 5.89 -1.64
C VAL A 99 19.89 5.28 -0.31
N PRO A 100 20.13 6.04 0.76
CA PRO A 100 20.46 5.44 2.05
C PRO A 100 19.37 4.54 2.61
N GLN A 101 18.10 4.82 2.31
CA GLN A 101 17.00 3.99 2.78
C GLN A 101 16.88 2.68 2.01
N GLN A 102 17.05 2.68 0.67
CA GLN A 102 17.07 1.44 -0.09
C GLN A 102 18.20 0.52 0.38
N ASN A 103 19.40 1.05 0.64
CA ASN A 103 20.53 0.27 1.14
C ASN A 103 20.27 -0.31 2.53
N LYS A 104 19.54 0.42 3.37
CA LYS A 104 19.17 -0.02 4.71
C LYS A 104 18.09 -1.12 4.69
N TRP A 105 17.10 -0.99 3.81
CA TRP A 105 15.90 -1.82 3.85
C TRP A 105 15.89 -2.96 2.83
N LEU A 106 16.49 -2.77 1.65
CA LEU A 106 16.47 -3.77 0.58
C LEU A 106 17.67 -4.72 0.63
N GLU A 107 18.73 -4.37 1.34
CA GLU A 107 19.90 -5.23 1.52
C GLU A 107 19.83 -5.95 2.87
N PRO A 108 19.53 -7.27 2.89
CA PRO A 108 19.38 -8.03 4.15
C PRO A 108 20.60 -7.96 5.07
N ALA A 109 21.78 -7.69 4.52
CA ALA A 109 23.04 -7.61 5.28
C ALA A 109 23.18 -6.32 6.10
N SER A 110 22.48 -5.26 5.75
CA SER A 110 22.59 -3.96 6.43
C SER A 110 21.56 -3.77 7.56
N ARG A 111 20.50 -4.59 7.59
CA ARG A 111 19.47 -4.55 8.62
C ARG A 111 19.18 -5.94 9.19
N SER A 112 19.13 -6.00 10.52
CA SER A 112 18.62 -7.18 11.22
C SER A 112 17.10 -7.22 11.10
N MET A 113 16.59 -8.02 10.16
CA MET A 113 15.18 -8.36 10.01
C MET A 113 14.98 -9.84 10.28
N PRO A 114 13.79 -10.28 10.74
CA PRO A 114 13.45 -11.70 10.81
C PRO A 114 13.64 -12.38 9.43
N ALA A 115 14.02 -13.65 9.44
CA ALA A 115 14.43 -14.37 8.22
C ALA A 115 13.35 -14.41 7.12
N ASN A 116 12.07 -14.32 7.52
CA ASN A 116 10.94 -14.38 6.59
C ASN A 116 10.31 -13.01 6.31
N THR A 117 10.86 -11.93 6.89
CA THR A 117 10.42 -10.56 6.64
C THR A 117 11.20 -9.97 5.47
N SER A 118 10.51 -9.36 4.54
CA SER A 118 11.11 -8.65 3.41
C SER A 118 10.46 -7.28 3.20
N VAL A 119 11.19 -6.40 2.54
CA VAL A 119 10.70 -5.07 2.17
C VAL A 119 10.88 -4.88 0.67
N LYS A 120 9.87 -4.34 0.01
CA LYS A 120 9.92 -3.93 -1.40
C LYS A 120 9.60 -2.45 -1.52
N PHE A 121 10.40 -1.75 -2.32
CA PHE A 121 10.11 -0.38 -2.74
C PHE A 121 9.55 -0.41 -4.15
N VAL A 122 8.52 0.38 -4.40
CA VAL A 122 7.91 0.55 -5.72
C VAL A 122 7.64 2.04 -5.92
N ALA A 123 8.28 2.65 -6.91
CA ALA A 123 7.91 3.99 -7.38
C ALA A 123 6.88 3.86 -8.51
N VAL A 124 5.76 4.54 -8.37
CA VAL A 124 4.69 4.61 -9.39
C VAL A 124 4.86 5.93 -10.12
N ALA A 125 5.40 5.85 -11.34
CA ALA A 125 5.69 7.02 -12.16
C ALA A 125 4.51 7.33 -13.07
N PHE A 126 3.84 8.44 -12.80
CA PHE A 126 2.67 8.90 -13.55
C PHE A 126 2.86 10.33 -14.09
N SER A 127 1.94 10.77 -14.93
CA SER A 127 1.95 12.11 -15.50
C SER A 127 1.09 13.06 -14.68
N LEU A 128 1.72 13.94 -13.88
CA LEU A 128 1.01 14.95 -13.09
C LEU A 128 0.42 16.04 -13.98
N ASN A 129 1.21 16.52 -14.96
CA ASN A 129 0.80 17.57 -15.88
C ASN A 129 1.06 17.15 -17.35
N PRO A 130 0.25 16.22 -17.88
CA PRO A 130 0.42 15.77 -19.26
C PRO A 130 0.24 16.95 -20.24
N GLY A 131 1.20 17.15 -21.14
CA GLY A 131 1.20 18.24 -22.11
C GLY A 131 1.87 19.52 -21.64
N ALA A 132 2.50 19.57 -20.49
CA ALA A 132 3.36 20.68 -20.08
C ALA A 132 4.55 20.81 -21.04
N GLU A 133 4.84 22.04 -21.47
CA GLU A 133 5.93 22.30 -22.42
C GLU A 133 7.29 21.93 -21.80
N GLY A 134 8.07 21.14 -22.51
CA GLY A 134 9.40 20.70 -22.06
C GLY A 134 9.39 19.48 -21.12
N TRP A 135 8.22 18.91 -20.84
CA TRP A 135 8.10 17.69 -20.04
C TRP A 135 7.90 16.48 -20.97
N ASP A 136 8.72 15.46 -20.76
CA ASP A 136 8.59 14.17 -21.43
C ASP A 136 8.00 13.14 -20.46
N TYR A 137 7.09 12.32 -20.97
CA TYR A 137 6.50 11.22 -20.24
C TYR A 137 6.65 9.95 -21.07
N SER A 138 7.73 9.24 -20.78
CA SER A 138 8.07 8.02 -21.50
C SER A 138 8.67 6.96 -20.56
N ARG A 139 8.63 5.71 -21.00
CA ARG A 139 9.32 4.62 -20.31
C ARG A 139 10.84 4.82 -20.24
N ASP A 140 11.41 5.51 -21.21
CA ASP A 140 12.85 5.79 -21.23
C ASP A 140 13.19 6.83 -20.17
N GLU A 141 12.36 7.84 -19.99
CA GLU A 141 12.54 8.82 -18.90
C GLU A 141 12.41 8.18 -17.51
N ILE A 142 11.47 7.25 -17.31
CA ILE A 142 11.38 6.48 -16.07
C ILE A 142 12.67 5.72 -15.76
N LYS A 143 13.28 5.07 -16.78
CA LYS A 143 14.56 4.37 -16.65
C LYS A 143 15.70 5.34 -16.35
N ASP A 144 15.72 6.48 -17.04
CA ASP A 144 16.76 7.51 -16.88
C ASP A 144 16.68 8.13 -15.48
N PHE A 145 15.48 8.43 -14.98
CA PHE A 145 15.29 8.91 -13.61
C PHE A 145 15.83 7.91 -12.58
N ARG A 146 15.40 6.65 -12.67
CA ARG A 146 15.87 5.58 -11.79
C ARG A 146 17.41 5.46 -11.81
N THR A 147 18.02 5.54 -12.98
CA THR A 147 19.47 5.40 -13.17
C THR A 147 20.20 6.64 -12.66
N THR A 148 19.68 7.84 -12.92
CA THR A 148 20.29 9.11 -12.51
C THR A 148 20.39 9.22 -11.00
N TYR A 149 19.38 8.72 -10.27
CA TYR A 149 19.37 8.74 -8.80
C TYR A 149 19.90 7.44 -8.17
N GLU A 150 20.49 6.53 -8.95
CA GLU A 150 21.09 5.28 -8.47
C GLU A 150 20.11 4.38 -7.68
N HIS A 151 18.84 4.41 -8.05
CA HIS A 151 17.82 3.59 -7.41
C HIS A 151 17.89 2.14 -7.87
N THR A 152 17.83 1.18 -6.92
CA THR A 152 17.91 -0.25 -7.22
C THR A 152 16.58 -0.96 -7.23
N PHE A 153 15.51 -0.29 -6.75
CA PHE A 153 14.16 -0.83 -6.68
C PHE A 153 13.35 -0.60 -7.97
N GLY A 154 12.13 -1.12 -7.99
CA GLY A 154 11.26 -1.12 -9.17
C GLY A 154 10.53 0.20 -9.42
N TYR A 155 10.47 0.59 -10.68
CA TYR A 155 9.70 1.74 -11.16
C TYR A 155 8.54 1.27 -12.03
N MET A 156 7.31 1.51 -11.57
CA MET A 156 6.09 1.18 -12.29
C MET A 156 5.77 2.27 -13.31
N ASP A 157 5.42 1.84 -14.52
CA ASP A 157 4.85 2.68 -15.55
C ASP A 157 3.34 2.87 -15.28
N ASP A 158 2.95 4.06 -14.90
CA ASP A 158 1.56 4.51 -14.74
C ASP A 158 1.28 5.76 -15.59
N LEU A 159 1.88 5.83 -16.78
CA LEU A 159 1.76 6.97 -17.68
C LEU A 159 0.33 7.17 -18.24
N ASP A 160 -0.51 6.16 -18.13
CA ASP A 160 -1.95 6.26 -18.39
C ASP A 160 -2.77 6.74 -17.18
N ASN A 161 -2.10 6.99 -16.04
CA ASN A 161 -2.68 7.43 -14.79
C ASN A 161 -3.71 6.47 -14.14
N SER A 162 -3.71 5.20 -14.50
CA SER A 162 -4.71 4.23 -14.04
C SER A 162 -4.62 3.99 -12.53
N ASN A 163 -3.42 3.79 -11.98
CA ASN A 163 -3.23 3.67 -10.53
C ASN A 163 -3.39 5.01 -9.81
N ARG A 164 -2.85 6.09 -10.40
CA ARG A 164 -3.04 7.45 -9.88
C ARG A 164 -4.51 7.75 -9.60
N ASP A 165 -5.39 7.46 -10.57
CA ASP A 165 -6.82 7.76 -10.46
C ASP A 165 -7.50 6.89 -9.40
N VAL A 166 -7.15 5.60 -9.30
CA VAL A 166 -7.67 4.69 -8.27
C VAL A 166 -7.23 5.11 -6.87
N TRP A 167 -6.00 5.59 -6.72
CA TRP A 167 -5.43 6.06 -5.45
C TRP A 167 -5.77 7.53 -5.15
N GLY A 168 -6.38 8.25 -6.08
CA GLY A 168 -6.74 9.66 -5.91
C GLY A 168 -5.54 10.58 -5.67
N ILE A 169 -4.40 10.31 -6.34
CA ILE A 169 -3.16 11.06 -6.17
C ILE A 169 -3.23 12.39 -6.93
N ASP A 170 -3.15 13.51 -6.24
CA ASP A 170 -3.27 14.84 -6.80
C ASP A 170 -1.99 15.71 -6.68
N TYR A 171 -1.00 15.27 -5.90
CA TYR A 171 0.32 15.89 -5.79
C TYR A 171 1.42 14.85 -5.58
N THR A 172 2.68 15.24 -5.78
CA THR A 172 3.85 14.37 -5.64
C THR A 172 5.00 15.08 -4.90
N PRO A 173 5.89 14.31 -4.23
CA PRO A 173 5.77 12.87 -3.99
C PRO A 173 4.76 12.54 -2.88
N GLN A 174 4.10 11.38 -2.98
CA GLN A 174 3.33 10.79 -1.88
C GLN A 174 3.87 9.41 -1.55
N TYR A 175 3.97 9.11 -0.26
CA TYR A 175 4.52 7.86 0.25
C TYR A 175 3.49 7.09 1.05
N TYR A 176 3.50 5.78 0.89
CA TYR A 176 2.68 4.84 1.63
C TYR A 176 3.53 3.69 2.16
N LEU A 177 3.28 3.26 3.39
CA LEU A 177 3.79 2.00 3.94
C LEU A 177 2.62 1.03 4.06
N ILE A 178 2.75 -0.12 3.41
CA ILE A 178 1.72 -1.15 3.38
C ILE A 178 2.26 -2.40 4.07
N ALA A 179 1.52 -2.91 5.04
CA ALA A 179 1.83 -4.13 5.76
C ALA A 179 1.60 -5.39 4.88
N PRO A 180 2.13 -6.56 5.27
CA PRO A 180 1.99 -7.78 4.49
C PRO A 180 0.53 -8.21 4.23
N ASN A 181 -0.43 -7.80 5.07
CA ASN A 181 -1.86 -8.04 4.86
C ASN A 181 -2.57 -6.98 4.00
N GLY A 182 -1.82 -6.05 3.41
CA GLY A 182 -2.37 -5.00 2.56
C GLY A 182 -2.92 -3.79 3.31
N ILE A 183 -2.78 -3.71 4.63
CA ILE A 183 -3.23 -2.56 5.42
C ILE A 183 -2.19 -1.45 5.36
N ILE A 184 -2.63 -0.23 5.08
CA ILE A 184 -1.79 0.97 5.08
C ILE A 184 -1.42 1.32 6.53
N LYS A 185 -0.13 1.39 6.82
CA LYS A 185 0.43 1.79 8.12
C LYS A 185 0.96 3.22 8.14
N PHE A 186 1.17 3.80 6.97
CA PHE A 186 1.56 5.20 6.78
C PHE A 186 1.01 5.71 5.45
N ALA A 187 0.49 6.92 5.46
CA ALA A 187 0.06 7.66 4.28
C ALA A 187 0.52 9.11 4.41
N SER A 188 1.30 9.63 3.44
CA SER A 188 1.80 11.02 3.47
C SER A 188 0.72 12.07 3.69
N PRO A 189 -0.48 11.97 3.07
CA PRO A 189 -1.53 12.98 3.26
C PRO A 189 -2.07 13.09 4.68
N GLU A 190 -1.94 12.01 5.48
CA GLU A 190 -2.45 11.94 6.85
C GLU A 190 -1.35 12.01 7.91
N ALA A 191 -0.07 12.07 7.48
CA ALA A 191 1.05 12.04 8.40
C ALA A 191 1.08 13.27 9.30
N ASP A 192 1.36 13.07 10.57
CA ASP A 192 1.68 14.16 11.49
C ASP A 192 2.87 14.98 10.98
N ALA A 193 2.87 16.27 11.30
CA ALA A 193 3.93 17.18 10.87
C ALA A 193 5.32 16.69 11.34
N GLY A 194 6.16 16.31 10.40
CA GLY A 194 7.52 15.84 10.62
C GLY A 194 7.68 14.32 10.69
N MET A 195 6.61 13.53 10.65
CA MET A 195 6.71 12.08 10.47
C MET A 195 6.96 11.75 9.00
N THR A 196 7.93 10.90 8.73
CA THR A 196 8.26 10.41 7.39
C THR A 196 7.88 8.94 7.23
N VAL A 197 7.80 8.47 5.99
CA VAL A 197 7.62 7.02 5.72
C VAL A 197 8.77 6.20 6.33
N TRP A 198 9.97 6.77 6.42
CA TRP A 198 11.15 6.12 7.01
C TRP A 198 10.98 5.89 8.51
N ASP A 199 10.42 6.86 9.23
CA ASP A 199 10.07 6.72 10.65
C ASP A 199 8.99 5.65 10.84
N ALA A 200 7.99 5.64 9.98
CA ALA A 200 6.95 4.63 10.00
C ALA A 200 7.50 3.21 9.74
N MET A 201 8.45 3.06 8.83
CA MET A 201 9.13 1.79 8.58
C MET A 201 9.93 1.32 9.80
N GLU A 202 10.66 2.24 10.48
CA GLU A 202 11.38 1.92 11.70
C GLU A 202 10.47 1.46 12.84
N TYR A 203 9.27 2.03 12.90
CA TYR A 203 8.31 1.73 13.95
C TYR A 203 7.55 0.43 13.70
N ASN A 204 7.12 0.19 12.46
CA ASN A 204 6.19 -0.89 12.14
C ASN A 204 6.87 -2.20 11.70
N ILE A 205 8.02 -2.13 11.01
CA ILE A 205 8.66 -3.33 10.45
C ILE A 205 9.43 -4.05 11.56
N PRO A 206 9.19 -5.34 11.80
CA PRO A 206 9.86 -6.09 12.86
C PRO A 206 11.38 -6.04 12.74
N ARG A 207 12.06 -6.03 13.87
CA ARG A 207 13.51 -6.20 13.95
C ARG A 207 13.82 -7.62 14.39
N GLY A 208 14.81 -8.24 13.77
CA GLY A 208 15.37 -9.50 14.26
C GLY A 208 16.13 -9.28 15.57
N ASP A 209 16.13 -10.27 16.43
CA ASP A 209 16.90 -10.30 17.67
C ASP A 209 18.41 -10.39 17.43
#